data_24066849e67eb02700bb359c8a1aaa1f
#
_entry.id   24066849e67eb02700bb359c8a1aaa1f
#
_cell.length_a   1.000
_cell.length_b   1.000
_cell.length_c   1.000
_cell.angle_alpha   90.00
_cell.angle_beta   90.00
_cell.angle_gamma   90.00
#
_symmetry.space_group_name_H-M   'P 1'
#
loop_
_entity.id
_entity.type
_entity.pdbx_description
1 polymer ?
#
loop_
_entity_poly.entity_id
_entity_poly.type
_entity_poly.pdbx_seq_one_letter_code
_entity_poly.pdbx_strand_id
1 'polypeptide(L)'
;MTRLSFFLLAALAIATPLTAHAAPRRDAQGEVRKDMREGKVRSLPEIERRVLPMMAGMEYLGPEYDPAAMAYRLKFIRDGRVVFVDVDARSGQVLNQR
;
A
#
# COMPACT_ATOMS: atom_id res chain seq x y z
N MET A 1 8.36 11.42 -57.06
CA MET A 1 8.27 11.14 -56.62
C MET A 1 7.94 10.94 -55.61
N THR A 2 7.86 10.84 -55.29
CA THR A 2 7.56 10.58 -54.53
C THR A 2 7.42 10.45 -53.39
N ARG A 3 7.25 10.37 -53.00
CA ARG A 3 7.14 10.10 -52.14
C ARG A 3 6.89 9.95 -51.08
N LEU A 4 6.69 9.89 -50.59
CA LEU A 4 6.47 9.66 -49.76
C LEU A 4 6.22 9.65 -48.70
N SER A 5 6.00 9.50 -48.42
CA SER A 5 5.73 9.36 -47.60
C SER A 5 5.55 9.23 -46.57
N PHE A 6 5.44 9.09 -46.30
CA PHE A 6 5.24 8.76 -45.49
C PHE A 6 5.10 8.67 -44.40
N PHE A 7 4.99 8.63 -43.94
CA PHE A 7 4.87 8.37 -43.15
C PHE A 7 4.69 8.26 -42.17
N LEU A 8 4.52 8.12 -41.65
CA LEU A 8 4.35 7.87 -40.90
C LEU A 8 4.13 7.69 -39.93
N LEU A 9 3.90 7.50 -39.55
CA LEU A 9 3.64 7.18 -38.82
C LEU A 9 3.49 7.03 -37.76
N ALA A 10 3.32 6.74 -37.37
CA ALA A 10 3.16 6.48 -36.65
C ALA A 10 3.09 6.35 -35.58
N ALA A 11 3.01 6.21 -35.03
CA ALA A 11 3.00 5.94 -34.23
C ALA A 11 2.73 5.84 -33.18
N LEU A 12 2.62 5.80 -32.77
CA LEU A 12 2.39 5.58 -32.04
C LEU A 12 2.19 5.39 -30.94
N ALA A 13 2.07 5.08 -30.39
CA ALA A 13 1.89 4.85 -29.65
C ALA A 13 1.73 4.62 -28.57
N ILE A 14 1.68 4.54 -27.92
CA ILE A 14 1.55 4.22 -27.23
C ILE A 14 1.39 4.14 -26.04
N ALA A 15 1.21 4.07 -25.30
CA ALA A 15 0.97 3.96 -24.42
C ALA A 15 0.88 3.68 -23.38
N THR A 16 0.93 3.53 -22.63
CA THR A 16 0.90 3.32 -21.84
C THR A 16 0.55 3.30 -20.65
N PRO A 17 0.30 2.86 -20.11
CA PRO A 17 -0.32 2.57 -19.10
C PRO A 17 0.24 2.46 -17.82
N LEU A 18 1.08 2.98 -17.49
CA LEU A 18 1.63 2.87 -16.32
C LEU A 18 0.93 3.39 -15.20
N THR A 19 0.04 4.28 -15.33
CA THR A 19 -0.70 4.93 -14.26
C THR A 19 -1.47 3.97 -13.41
N ALA A 20 -1.76 2.81 -13.94
CA ALA A 20 -2.53 1.84 -13.19
C ALA A 20 -1.84 1.39 -11.91
N HIS A 21 -0.55 1.52 -11.82
CA HIS A 21 0.15 1.06 -10.63
C HIS A 21 0.01 1.99 -9.44
N ALA A 22 -0.31 3.23 -9.66
CA ALA A 22 -0.46 4.17 -8.57
C ALA A 22 -1.86 4.15 -7.98
N ALA A 23 -2.84 3.78 -8.76
CA ALA A 23 -4.23 3.83 -8.33
C ALA A 23 -4.54 2.97 -7.11
N PRO A 24 -4.06 1.73 -6.99
CA PRO A 24 -4.40 0.91 -5.84
C PRO A 24 -3.99 1.54 -4.52
N ARG A 25 -2.89 2.25 -4.52
CA ARG A 25 -2.42 2.85 -3.28
C ARG A 25 -3.31 4.01 -2.84
N ARG A 26 -3.77 4.82 -3.79
CA ARG A 26 -4.70 5.88 -3.48
C ARG A 26 -6.01 5.36 -3.00
N ASP A 27 -6.49 4.30 -3.66
CA ASP A 27 -7.75 3.69 -3.29
C ASP A 27 -7.69 3.12 -1.89
N ALA A 28 -6.57 2.51 -1.52
CA ALA A 28 -6.41 1.96 -0.19
C ALA A 28 -6.45 3.05 0.88
N GLN A 29 -5.84 4.20 0.61
CA GLN A 29 -5.87 5.30 1.55
C GLN A 29 -7.25 5.91 1.68
N GLY A 30 -7.98 6.00 0.59
CA GLY A 30 -9.36 6.46 0.60
C GLY A 30 -10.24 5.52 1.39
N GLU A 31 -10.05 4.22 1.19
CA GLU A 31 -10.84 3.21 1.88
C GLU A 31 -10.59 3.21 3.38
N VAL A 32 -9.34 3.35 3.82
CA VAL A 32 -9.09 3.33 5.25
C VAL A 32 -9.70 4.56 5.94
N ARG A 33 -9.68 5.71 5.27
CA ARG A 33 -10.33 6.89 5.84
C ARG A 33 -11.83 6.72 5.95
N LYS A 34 -12.41 6.11 4.93
CA LYS A 34 -13.84 5.83 4.93
C LYS A 34 -14.19 4.85 6.03
N ASP A 35 -13.43 3.77 6.13
CA ASP A 35 -13.68 2.74 7.13
C ASP A 35 -13.52 3.28 8.56
N MET A 36 -12.58 4.19 8.76
CA MET A 36 -12.43 4.83 10.05
C MET A 36 -13.61 5.74 10.38
N ARG A 37 -14.07 6.51 9.39
CA ARG A 37 -15.22 7.39 9.60
C ARG A 37 -16.48 6.61 9.94
N GLU A 38 -16.60 5.41 9.40
CA GLU A 38 -17.74 4.54 9.64
C GLU A 38 -17.55 3.67 10.89
N GLY A 39 -16.45 3.82 11.58
CA GLY A 39 -16.19 3.04 12.78
C GLY A 39 -15.87 1.58 12.56
N LYS A 40 -15.53 1.21 11.32
CA LYS A 40 -15.27 -0.19 10.99
C LYS A 40 -13.89 -0.64 11.40
N VAL A 41 -12.93 0.28 11.43
CA VAL A 41 -11.55 -0.06 11.76
C VAL A 41 -10.98 0.94 12.76
N ARG A 42 -9.96 0.52 13.46
CA ARG A 42 -9.21 1.37 14.39
C ARG A 42 -8.27 2.25 13.59
N SER A 43 -7.92 3.39 14.15
CA SER A 43 -7.01 4.31 13.49
C SER A 43 -5.60 3.75 13.45
N LEU A 44 -4.82 4.18 12.48
CA LEU A 44 -3.43 3.76 12.37
C LEU A 44 -2.60 4.11 13.61
N PRO A 45 -2.69 5.33 14.19
CA PRO A 45 -1.94 5.61 15.41
C PRO A 45 -2.26 4.65 16.55
N GLU A 46 -3.49 4.22 16.65
CA GLU A 46 -3.88 3.25 17.67
C GLU A 46 -3.21 1.91 17.43
N ILE A 47 -3.20 1.46 16.17
CA ILE A 47 -2.53 0.22 15.79
C ILE A 47 -1.03 0.32 16.06
N GLU A 48 -0.43 1.43 15.66
CA GLU A 48 1.00 1.63 15.88
C GLU A 48 1.38 1.62 17.36
N ARG A 49 0.60 2.28 18.21
CA ARG A 49 0.86 2.28 19.65
C ARG A 49 0.84 0.88 20.24
N ARG A 50 0.09 0.00 19.62
CA ARG A 50 -0.05 -1.36 20.08
C ARG A 50 1.09 -2.25 19.60
N VAL A 51 1.51 -2.07 18.35
CA VAL A 51 2.43 -2.99 17.70
C VAL A 51 3.88 -2.55 17.80
N LEU A 52 4.17 -1.26 17.68
CA LEU A 52 5.56 -0.80 17.67
C LEU A 52 6.37 -1.23 18.89
N PRO A 53 5.80 -1.21 20.12
CA PRO A 53 6.58 -1.68 21.26
C PRO A 53 6.98 -3.15 21.18
N MET A 54 6.23 -3.94 20.42
CA MET A 54 6.52 -5.37 20.27
C MET A 54 7.66 -5.60 19.29
N MET A 55 8.03 -4.59 18.54
CA MET A 55 9.03 -4.67 17.48
C MET A 55 10.29 -3.89 17.82
N ALA A 56 10.64 -3.85 19.09
CA ALA A 56 11.81 -3.12 19.55
C ALA A 56 13.06 -3.66 18.86
N GLY A 57 13.96 -2.76 18.50
CA GLY A 57 15.17 -3.13 17.79
C GLY A 57 15.04 -3.15 16.28
N MET A 58 13.84 -2.91 15.77
CA MET A 58 13.61 -2.83 14.33
C MET A 58 13.30 -1.39 13.94
N GLU A 59 13.64 -1.03 12.72
CA GLU A 59 13.30 0.28 12.20
C GLU A 59 11.97 0.20 11.48
N TYR A 60 11.06 1.08 11.83
CA TYR A 60 9.72 1.09 11.24
C TYR A 60 9.77 1.85 9.91
N LEU A 61 9.29 1.22 8.85
CA LEU A 61 9.30 1.79 7.50
C LEU A 61 7.95 2.39 7.10
N GLY A 62 6.91 2.08 7.82
CA GLY A 62 5.59 2.63 7.55
C GLY A 62 4.53 1.58 7.30
N PRO A 63 3.28 2.03 7.18
CA PRO A 63 2.15 1.13 7.03
C PRO A 63 1.64 1.03 5.61
N GLU A 64 0.89 -0.04 5.36
CA GLU A 64 0.03 -0.15 4.20
C GLU A 64 -1.33 -0.64 4.70
N TYR A 65 -2.39 -0.30 4.01
CA TYR A 65 -3.72 -0.78 4.35
C TYR A 65 -4.26 -1.62 3.21
N ASP A 66 -4.79 -2.80 3.55
CA ASP A 66 -5.46 -3.66 2.61
C ASP A 66 -6.96 -3.60 2.89
N PRO A 67 -7.73 -2.88 2.07
CA PRO A 67 -9.16 -2.75 2.34
C PRO A 67 -9.94 -4.05 2.18
N ALA A 68 -9.49 -4.95 1.33
CA ALA A 68 -10.18 -6.22 1.13
C ALA A 68 -10.08 -7.08 2.39
N ALA A 69 -8.92 -7.10 3.02
CA ALA A 69 -8.72 -7.85 4.24
C ALA A 69 -9.06 -7.06 5.49
N MET A 70 -9.26 -5.75 5.38
CA MET A 70 -9.42 -4.82 6.48
C MET A 70 -8.29 -5.00 7.48
N ALA A 71 -7.07 -4.94 6.94
CA ALA A 71 -5.86 -5.18 7.72
C ALA A 71 -4.79 -4.15 7.38
N TYR A 72 -4.01 -3.79 8.38
CA TYR A 72 -2.82 -2.98 8.17
C TYR A 72 -1.62 -3.90 8.05
N ARG A 73 -0.72 -3.56 7.12
CA ARG A 73 0.58 -4.22 7.06
C ARG A 73 1.62 -3.20 7.49
N LEU A 74 2.27 -3.46 8.61
CA LEU A 74 3.33 -2.60 9.09
C LEU A 74 4.66 -3.18 8.65
N LYS A 75 5.51 -2.33 8.09
CA LYS A 75 6.79 -2.76 7.52
C LYS A 75 7.92 -2.32 8.42
N PHE A 76 8.83 -3.23 8.68
CA PHE A 76 9.99 -2.99 9.52
C PHE A 76 11.23 -3.50 8.81
N ILE A 77 12.39 -3.00 9.21
CA ILE A 77 13.64 -3.55 8.72
C ILE A 77 14.56 -3.85 9.90
N ARG A 78 15.26 -4.95 9.81
CA ARG A 78 16.23 -5.36 10.80
C ARG A 78 17.34 -6.13 10.12
N ASP A 79 18.58 -5.70 10.31
CA ASP A 79 19.74 -6.36 9.73
C ASP A 79 19.59 -6.56 8.21
N GLY A 80 19.07 -5.54 7.53
CA GLY A 80 18.89 -5.58 6.09
C GLY A 80 17.71 -6.41 5.61
N ARG A 81 16.92 -6.98 6.53
CA ARG A 81 15.75 -7.78 6.14
C ARG A 81 14.48 -7.05 6.45
N VAL A 82 13.55 -7.09 5.51
CA VAL A 82 12.22 -6.50 5.70
C VAL A 82 11.32 -7.53 6.38
N VAL A 83 10.64 -7.06 7.42
CA VAL A 83 9.68 -7.88 8.16
C VAL A 83 8.32 -7.22 8.05
N PHE A 84 7.31 -7.99 7.70
CA PHE A 84 5.94 -7.50 7.61
C PHE A 84 5.14 -8.01 8.80
N VAL A 85 4.37 -7.13 9.41
CA VAL A 85 3.44 -7.49 10.47
C VAL A 85 2.05 -7.13 10.00
N ASP A 86 1.21 -8.12 9.79
CA ASP A 86 -0.16 -7.92 9.37
C ASP A 86 -1.04 -7.88 10.62
N VAL A 87 -1.86 -6.84 10.71
CA VAL A 87 -2.66 -6.55 11.89
C VAL A 87 -4.12 -6.38 11.47
N ASP A 88 -5.01 -7.06 12.14
CA ASP A 88 -6.44 -6.89 11.90
C ASP A 88 -6.81 -5.47 12.29
N ALA A 89 -7.30 -4.69 11.35
CA ALA A 89 -7.62 -3.29 11.60
C ALA A 89 -8.84 -3.13 12.50
N ARG A 90 -9.68 -4.13 12.57
CA ARG A 90 -10.88 -4.06 13.42
C ARG A 90 -10.55 -4.32 14.89
N SER A 91 -9.74 -5.30 15.16
CA SER A 91 -9.43 -5.72 16.53
C SER A 91 -8.08 -5.23 17.03
N GLY A 92 -7.16 -4.96 16.12
CA GLY A 92 -5.79 -4.62 16.47
C GLY A 92 -4.92 -5.84 16.77
N GLN A 93 -5.41 -7.04 16.49
CA GLN A 93 -4.65 -8.24 16.72
C GLN A 93 -3.67 -8.52 15.61
N VAL A 94 -2.47 -8.94 15.98
CA VAL A 94 -1.48 -9.35 14.99
C VAL A 94 -1.92 -10.68 14.38
N LEU A 95 -2.03 -10.68 13.05
CA LEU A 95 -2.48 -11.87 12.33
C LEU A 95 -1.29 -12.70 11.88
N ASN A 96 -0.19 -12.05 11.52
CA ASN A 96 0.91 -12.72 10.88
C ASN A 96 2.15 -11.84 10.97
N GLN A 97 3.31 -12.50 11.04
CA GLN A 97 4.59 -11.79 11.04
C GLN A 97 5.55 -12.60 10.16
N ARG A 98 6.13 -11.95 9.16
CA ARG A 98 7.00 -12.67 8.23
C ARG A 98 8.07 -11.79 7.59
#